data_2095f08d817b2847da7187cb50399358
#
_entry.id   2095f08d817b2847da7187cb50399358
#
_cell.length_a   1.000
_cell.length_b   1.000
_cell.length_c   1.000
_cell.angle_alpha   90.00
_cell.angle_beta   90.00
_cell.angle_gamma   90.00
#
_symmetry.space_group_name_H-M   'P 1'
#
loop_
_entity.id
_entity.type
_entity.pdbx_description
1 polymer ?
#
loop_
_entity_poly.entity_id
_entity_poly.type
_entity_poly.pdbx_seq_one_letter_code
_entity_poly.pdbx_strand_id
1 'polypeptide(L)'
;MANGVLVKMLLHTKVTRYLEWKCVDGSYVYQNQKGGLFSSAKSVIHKVPSNDSEALKSPLMGLFEKKRCRDFYIYCQDIDFKNPKTWKDIDIFKQPMRDVFKKFKLEDNTIDFLGHAVALYNDDDYLSQPAAESLKKIQLYVDSLGKYGDSPFLYPIYGLGGLPESFSRLCAIHGGTYMLNTRVDEILFNTEGKISGIKSGEEEAKAPLVICDPTYVLESTGGVLAGKVRETGKVIRAICILDHPLPNTHDSTSC
;
A
#
# COMPACT_ATOMS: atom_id res chain seq x y z
N MET A 1 -4.47 -1.24 -3.13
CA MET A 1 -5.82 -0.93 -2.65
C MET A 1 -6.72 -0.56 -3.82
N ALA A 2 -7.99 -0.97 -3.78
CA ALA A 2 -8.97 -0.84 -4.88
C ALA A 2 -9.27 0.61 -5.31
N ASN A 3 -9.15 1.58 -4.41
CA ASN A 3 -9.29 3.01 -4.70
C ASN A 3 -7.96 3.75 -4.87
N GLY A 4 -6.83 3.01 -4.92
CA GLY A 4 -5.49 3.57 -5.00
C GLY A 4 -5.17 4.24 -6.34
N VAL A 5 -4.11 5.06 -6.32
CA VAL A 5 -3.63 5.80 -7.50
C VAL A 5 -3.30 4.86 -8.66
N LEU A 6 -2.64 3.72 -8.36
CA LEU A 6 -2.31 2.72 -9.39
C LEU A 6 -3.56 2.21 -10.13
N VAL A 7 -4.63 1.86 -9.41
CA VAL A 7 -5.88 1.40 -10.03
C VAL A 7 -6.50 2.49 -10.92
N LYS A 8 -6.47 3.75 -10.46
CA LYS A 8 -6.93 4.90 -11.27
C LYS A 8 -6.08 5.09 -12.54
N MET A 9 -4.77 4.91 -12.45
CA MET A 9 -3.86 4.93 -13.60
C MET A 9 -4.17 3.81 -14.60
N LEU A 10 -4.38 2.58 -14.11
CA LEU A 10 -4.72 1.43 -14.94
C LEU A 10 -6.05 1.65 -15.69
N LEU A 11 -7.04 2.21 -15.03
CA LEU A 11 -8.33 2.57 -15.64
C LEU A 11 -8.18 3.69 -16.68
N HIS A 12 -7.42 4.73 -16.36
CA HIS A 12 -7.17 5.87 -17.24
C HIS A 12 -6.45 5.45 -18.52
N THR A 13 -5.41 4.63 -18.40
CA THR A 13 -4.62 4.12 -19.53
C THR A 13 -5.32 3.02 -20.29
N LYS A 14 -6.44 2.48 -19.77
CA LYS A 14 -7.17 1.33 -20.33
C LYS A 14 -6.35 0.06 -20.45
N VAL A 15 -5.22 -0.03 -19.75
CA VAL A 15 -4.35 -1.21 -19.71
C VAL A 15 -5.03 -2.41 -19.04
N THR A 16 -6.08 -2.14 -18.28
CA THR A 16 -6.95 -3.17 -17.68
C THR A 16 -7.54 -4.16 -18.68
N ARG A 17 -7.54 -3.84 -19.97
CA ARG A 17 -7.96 -4.76 -21.05
C ARG A 17 -7.01 -5.94 -21.25
N TYR A 18 -5.80 -5.83 -20.74
CA TYR A 18 -4.72 -6.83 -20.88
C TYR A 18 -4.40 -7.51 -19.55
N LEU A 19 -5.15 -7.20 -18.49
CA LEU A 19 -4.90 -7.67 -17.14
C LEU A 19 -6.15 -8.31 -16.55
N GLU A 20 -5.96 -9.47 -15.95
CA GLU A 20 -6.98 -10.13 -15.15
C GLU A 20 -6.67 -9.94 -13.67
N TRP A 21 -7.66 -9.51 -12.92
CA TRP A 21 -7.54 -9.18 -11.50
C TRP A 21 -8.41 -10.07 -10.65
N LYS A 22 -7.90 -10.43 -9.50
CA LYS A 22 -8.65 -11.05 -8.42
C LYS A 22 -8.74 -10.08 -7.25
N CYS A 23 -9.94 -9.95 -6.66
CA CYS A 23 -10.06 -9.40 -5.31
C CYS A 23 -9.48 -10.42 -4.34
N VAL A 24 -8.60 -9.98 -3.44
CA VAL A 24 -8.06 -10.83 -2.37
C VAL A 24 -9.21 -11.24 -1.46
N ASP A 25 -9.31 -12.52 -1.08
CA ASP A 25 -10.47 -13.06 -0.34
C ASP A 25 -10.59 -12.46 1.07
N GLY A 26 -9.47 -12.08 1.67
CA GLY A 26 -9.49 -11.44 2.99
C GLY A 26 -8.11 -10.97 3.44
N SER A 27 -8.12 -10.07 4.40
CA SER A 27 -6.94 -9.67 5.16
C SER A 27 -7.04 -10.27 6.55
N TYR A 28 -5.93 -10.74 7.09
CA TYR A 28 -5.90 -11.43 8.37
C TYR A 28 -4.82 -10.84 9.26
N VAL A 29 -5.09 -10.81 10.56
CA VAL A 29 -4.15 -10.36 11.59
C VAL A 29 -3.80 -11.55 12.48
N TYR A 30 -2.51 -11.76 12.65
CA TYR A 30 -1.98 -12.71 13.61
C TYR A 30 -1.83 -12.03 14.96
N GLN A 31 -2.49 -12.55 15.99
CA GLN A 31 -2.44 -12.02 17.35
C GLN A 31 -1.95 -13.06 18.34
N ASN A 32 -0.92 -12.70 19.11
CA ASN A 32 -0.51 -13.45 20.28
C ASN A 32 -1.32 -13.01 21.49
N GLN A 33 -2.29 -13.84 21.90
CA GLN A 33 -3.00 -13.63 23.15
C GLN A 33 -2.13 -14.11 24.31
N LYS A 34 -1.75 -13.18 25.21
CA LYS A 34 -1.03 -13.54 26.44
C LYS A 34 -1.94 -14.47 27.26
N GLY A 35 -1.41 -15.61 27.66
CA GLY A 35 -2.11 -16.52 28.56
C GLY A 35 -2.48 -15.81 29.87
N GLY A 36 -3.71 -16.04 30.36
CA GLY A 36 -4.12 -15.66 31.69
C GLY A 36 -3.57 -16.63 32.75
N LEU A 37 -3.90 -16.38 34.04
CA LEU A 37 -3.38 -17.17 35.18
C LEU A 37 -3.66 -18.68 35.08
N PHE A 38 -4.61 -19.10 34.22
CA PHE A 38 -5.04 -20.50 34.01
C PHE A 38 -5.11 -20.90 32.52
N SER A 39 -4.60 -20.09 31.59
CA SER A 39 -4.58 -20.42 30.16
C SER A 39 -3.20 -20.18 29.56
N SER A 40 -2.75 -21.12 28.71
CA SER A 40 -1.53 -20.96 27.92
C SER A 40 -1.68 -19.83 26.89
N ALA A 41 -0.58 -19.17 26.57
CA ALA A 41 -0.55 -18.21 25.46
C ALA A 41 -1.03 -18.92 24.17
N LYS A 42 -1.97 -18.30 23.47
CA LYS A 42 -2.53 -18.84 22.22
C LYS A 42 -2.38 -17.81 21.12
N SER A 43 -1.83 -18.28 20.02
CA SER A 43 -1.78 -17.48 18.80
C SER A 43 -3.02 -17.74 17.96
N VAL A 44 -3.70 -16.68 17.53
CA VAL A 44 -4.93 -16.79 16.75
C VAL A 44 -4.86 -15.87 15.53
N ILE A 45 -5.35 -16.38 14.41
CA ILE A 45 -5.53 -15.60 13.17
C ILE A 45 -6.97 -15.08 13.17
N HIS A 46 -7.13 -13.79 13.01
CA HIS A 46 -8.42 -13.11 12.93
C HIS A 46 -8.59 -12.44 11.58
N LYS A 47 -9.75 -12.62 10.95
CA LYS A 47 -10.11 -11.88 9.74
C LYS A 47 -10.34 -10.41 10.08
N VAL A 48 -9.75 -9.51 9.29
CA VAL A 48 -10.08 -8.08 9.31
C VAL A 48 -11.47 -7.90 8.69
N PRO A 49 -12.43 -7.35 9.43
CA PRO A 49 -13.78 -7.18 8.90
C PRO A 49 -13.81 -6.31 7.65
N SER A 50 -14.53 -6.74 6.64
CA SER A 50 -14.72 -6.02 5.37
C SER A 50 -16.09 -5.36 5.25
N ASN A 51 -17.01 -5.71 6.15
CA ASN A 51 -18.37 -5.15 6.19
C ASN A 51 -18.91 -5.12 7.62
N ASP A 52 -20.04 -4.43 7.81
CA ASP A 52 -20.68 -4.24 9.14
C ASP A 52 -21.06 -5.56 9.81
N SER A 53 -21.52 -6.55 9.04
CA SER A 53 -21.90 -7.87 9.58
C SER A 53 -20.70 -8.62 10.13
N GLU A 54 -19.57 -8.61 9.40
CA GLU A 54 -18.32 -9.21 9.88
C GLU A 54 -17.76 -8.44 11.08
N ALA A 55 -17.85 -7.10 11.06
CA ALA A 55 -17.42 -6.27 12.19
C ALA A 55 -18.20 -6.59 13.47
N LEU A 56 -19.51 -6.80 13.38
CA LEU A 56 -20.34 -7.20 14.52
C LEU A 56 -19.96 -8.57 15.08
N LYS A 57 -19.62 -9.52 14.23
CA LYS A 57 -19.27 -10.90 14.61
C LYS A 57 -17.79 -11.05 15.04
N SER A 58 -16.93 -10.11 14.64
CA SER A 58 -15.50 -10.20 14.90
C SER A 58 -15.19 -10.20 16.41
N PRO A 59 -14.32 -11.08 16.88
CA PRO A 59 -13.89 -11.11 18.29
C PRO A 59 -12.78 -10.10 18.61
N LEU A 60 -12.32 -9.33 17.62
CA LEU A 60 -11.20 -8.38 17.78
C LEU A 60 -11.49 -7.26 18.78
N MET A 61 -12.76 -6.88 18.96
CA MET A 61 -13.15 -5.75 19.77
C MET A 61 -14.43 -6.03 20.55
N GLY A 62 -14.57 -5.41 21.75
CA GLY A 62 -15.81 -5.42 22.51
C GLY A 62 -16.91 -4.55 21.86
N LEU A 63 -18.17 -4.73 22.29
CA LEU A 63 -19.34 -4.05 21.68
C LEU A 63 -19.22 -2.52 21.69
N PHE A 64 -18.79 -1.93 22.79
CA PHE A 64 -18.63 -0.48 22.91
C PHE A 64 -17.48 0.03 22.03
N GLU A 65 -16.41 -0.75 21.94
CA GLU A 65 -15.27 -0.40 21.09
C GLU A 65 -15.64 -0.48 19.60
N LYS A 66 -16.42 -1.47 19.20
CA LYS A 66 -16.97 -1.54 17.84
C LYS A 66 -17.74 -0.30 17.43
N LYS A 67 -18.56 0.24 18.35
CA LYS A 67 -19.28 1.49 18.11
C LYS A 67 -18.32 2.67 17.94
N ARG A 68 -17.34 2.82 18.84
CA ARG A 68 -16.33 3.88 18.76
C ARG A 68 -15.51 3.80 17.47
N CYS A 69 -15.09 2.60 17.09
CA CYS A 69 -14.36 2.33 15.85
C CYS A 69 -15.21 2.66 14.61
N ARG A 70 -16.49 2.30 14.61
CA ARG A 70 -17.44 2.67 13.55
C ARG A 70 -17.59 4.19 13.41
N ASP A 71 -17.78 4.89 14.52
CA ASP A 71 -17.91 6.36 14.54
C ASP A 71 -16.63 7.03 14.00
N PHE A 72 -15.47 6.43 14.29
CA PHE A 72 -14.19 6.86 13.75
C PHE A 72 -14.08 6.59 12.24
N TYR A 73 -14.52 5.42 11.75
CA TYR A 73 -14.51 5.14 10.31
C TYR A 73 -15.43 6.07 9.52
N ILE A 74 -16.62 6.38 10.05
CA ILE A 74 -17.52 7.38 9.46
C ILE A 74 -16.83 8.75 9.39
N TYR A 75 -16.14 9.14 10.45
CA TYR A 75 -15.35 10.38 10.45
C TYR A 75 -14.26 10.37 9.37
N CYS A 76 -13.53 9.25 9.21
CA CYS A 76 -12.50 9.13 8.17
C CYS A 76 -13.09 9.17 6.75
N GLN A 77 -14.30 8.67 6.56
CA GLN A 77 -15.00 8.69 5.27
C GLN A 77 -15.48 10.09 4.91
N ASP A 78 -16.01 10.82 5.89
CA ASP A 78 -16.63 12.14 5.68
C ASP A 78 -15.62 13.29 5.67
N ILE A 79 -14.38 13.05 6.10
CA ILE A 79 -13.37 14.10 6.20
C ILE A 79 -12.95 14.63 4.82
N ASP A 80 -13.05 15.94 4.64
CA ASP A 80 -12.48 16.66 3.50
C ASP A 80 -11.25 17.45 3.97
N PHE A 81 -10.08 17.09 3.46
CA PHE A 81 -8.78 17.71 3.83
C PHE A 81 -8.67 19.18 3.41
N LYS A 82 -9.58 19.66 2.57
CA LYS A 82 -9.65 21.07 2.15
C LYS A 82 -10.70 21.87 2.91
N ASN A 83 -11.59 21.20 3.66
CA ASN A 83 -12.68 21.84 4.37
C ASN A 83 -12.58 21.64 5.89
N PRO A 84 -12.06 22.63 6.65
CA PRO A 84 -11.89 22.51 8.11
C PRO A 84 -13.17 22.22 8.89
N LYS A 85 -14.35 22.52 8.35
CA LYS A 85 -15.63 22.24 9.01
C LYS A 85 -15.88 20.75 9.21
N THR A 86 -15.25 19.88 8.40
CA THR A 86 -15.36 18.42 8.51
C THR A 86 -14.42 17.81 9.54
N TRP A 87 -13.48 18.58 10.09
CA TRP A 87 -12.42 18.07 10.97
C TRP A 87 -12.84 17.90 12.44
N LYS A 88 -14.08 18.27 12.78
CA LYS A 88 -14.62 18.14 14.16
C LYS A 88 -13.73 18.78 15.23
N ASP A 89 -13.32 20.02 15.02
CA ASP A 89 -12.44 20.80 15.95
C ASP A 89 -11.06 20.15 16.19
N ILE A 90 -10.53 19.45 15.21
CA ILE A 90 -9.20 18.88 15.21
C ILE A 90 -8.40 19.55 14.10
N ASP A 91 -7.30 20.23 14.40
CA ASP A 91 -6.36 20.67 13.35
C ASP A 91 -5.51 19.48 12.91
N ILE A 92 -6.00 18.76 11.89
CA ILE A 92 -5.39 17.51 11.39
C ILE A 92 -3.97 17.68 10.84
N PHE A 93 -3.59 18.91 10.50
CA PHE A 93 -2.24 19.21 10.00
C PHE A 93 -1.23 19.57 11.11
N LYS A 94 -1.71 19.79 12.35
CA LYS A 94 -0.87 20.13 13.50
C LYS A 94 -0.98 19.12 14.62
N GLN A 95 -2.18 18.62 14.90
CA GLN A 95 -2.40 17.70 16.01
C GLN A 95 -1.92 16.30 15.68
N PRO A 96 -1.26 15.62 16.63
CA PRO A 96 -0.78 14.26 16.42
C PRO A 96 -1.92 13.26 16.31
N MET A 97 -1.72 12.20 15.58
CA MET A 97 -2.74 11.16 15.36
C MET A 97 -3.24 10.55 16.66
N ARG A 98 -2.38 10.44 17.68
CA ARG A 98 -2.75 9.98 19.03
C ARG A 98 -3.90 10.78 19.63
N ASP A 99 -3.94 12.11 19.43
CA ASP A 99 -4.99 12.94 19.99
C ASP A 99 -6.32 12.76 19.28
N VAL A 100 -6.27 12.46 17.96
CA VAL A 100 -7.46 12.06 17.20
C VAL A 100 -8.04 10.78 17.77
N PHE A 101 -7.24 9.75 17.97
CA PHE A 101 -7.69 8.48 18.55
C PHE A 101 -8.28 8.66 19.96
N LYS A 102 -7.64 9.47 20.81
CA LYS A 102 -8.16 9.82 22.15
C LYS A 102 -9.52 10.50 22.10
N LYS A 103 -9.76 11.40 21.14
CA LYS A 103 -11.04 12.07 20.95
C LYS A 103 -12.16 11.07 20.67
N PHE A 104 -11.89 10.03 19.93
CA PHE A 104 -12.84 8.92 19.67
C PHE A 104 -12.84 7.87 20.80
N LYS A 105 -12.01 8.03 21.84
CA LYS A 105 -11.88 7.12 22.99
C LYS A 105 -11.56 5.68 22.57
N LEU A 106 -10.71 5.53 21.54
CA LEU A 106 -10.28 4.22 21.06
C LEU A 106 -9.29 3.60 22.04
N GLU A 107 -9.41 2.29 22.22
CA GLU A 107 -8.51 1.49 23.05
C GLU A 107 -7.20 1.16 22.30
N ASP A 108 -6.12 0.92 23.05
CA ASP A 108 -4.80 0.69 22.48
C ASP A 108 -4.78 -0.45 21.43
N ASN A 109 -5.48 -1.56 21.69
CA ASN A 109 -5.59 -2.66 20.71
C ASN A 109 -6.27 -2.22 19.39
N THR A 110 -7.24 -1.31 19.48
CA THR A 110 -7.91 -0.76 18.29
C THR A 110 -7.00 0.20 17.55
N ILE A 111 -6.22 1.01 18.27
CA ILE A 111 -5.24 1.92 17.71
C ILE A 111 -4.16 1.15 16.96
N ASP A 112 -3.64 0.10 17.58
CA ASP A 112 -2.66 -0.82 17.01
C ASP A 112 -3.19 -1.47 15.71
N PHE A 113 -4.41 -1.98 15.76
CA PHE A 113 -5.09 -2.53 14.60
C PHE A 113 -5.26 -1.49 13.46
N LEU A 114 -5.73 -0.27 13.78
CA LEU A 114 -5.92 0.79 12.79
C LEU A 114 -4.59 1.26 12.19
N GLY A 115 -3.54 1.32 12.98
CA GLY A 115 -2.21 1.71 12.52
C GLY A 115 -1.56 0.69 11.61
N HIS A 116 -1.51 -0.55 12.04
CA HIS A 116 -0.73 -1.59 11.36
C HIS A 116 -1.52 -2.38 10.31
N ALA A 117 -2.77 -2.72 10.57
CA ALA A 117 -3.58 -3.50 9.63
C ALA A 117 -4.35 -2.67 8.60
N VAL A 118 -4.72 -1.43 8.95
CA VAL A 118 -5.54 -0.54 8.08
C VAL A 118 -4.68 0.52 7.41
N ALA A 119 -3.93 1.30 8.17
CA ALA A 119 -3.05 2.35 7.64
C ALA A 119 -1.68 1.83 7.18
N LEU A 120 -1.34 0.57 7.49
CA LEU A 120 -0.14 -0.15 7.05
C LEU A 120 1.17 0.55 7.47
N TYR A 121 1.24 1.03 8.72
CA TYR A 121 2.47 1.50 9.32
C TYR A 121 3.29 0.33 9.88
N ASN A 122 4.61 0.45 9.83
CA ASN A 122 5.53 -0.57 10.36
C ASN A 122 5.95 -0.30 11.81
N ASP A 123 5.72 0.92 12.29
CA ASP A 123 6.09 1.40 13.62
C ASP A 123 5.04 2.36 14.17
N ASP A 124 5.22 2.82 15.41
CA ASP A 124 4.30 3.72 16.12
C ASP A 124 4.64 5.20 15.97
N ASP A 125 5.62 5.56 15.18
CA ASP A 125 6.06 6.95 14.98
C ASP A 125 4.93 7.84 14.46
N TYR A 126 4.03 7.28 13.65
CA TYR A 126 2.85 7.96 13.11
C TYR A 126 1.92 8.52 14.19
N LEU A 127 1.91 7.95 15.39
CA LEU A 127 1.09 8.43 16.51
C LEU A 127 1.48 9.84 16.97
N SER A 128 2.75 10.20 16.80
CA SER A 128 3.31 11.51 17.16
C SER A 128 3.33 12.49 15.99
N GLN A 129 3.06 12.02 14.76
CA GLN A 129 3.02 12.84 13.56
C GLN A 129 1.64 13.49 13.36
N PRO A 130 1.53 14.59 12.59
CA PRO A 130 0.27 15.20 12.22
C PRO A 130 -0.70 14.18 11.61
N ALA A 131 -1.96 14.23 12.02
CA ALA A 131 -2.96 13.20 11.72
C ALA A 131 -3.32 13.09 10.23
N ALA A 132 -3.11 14.13 9.44
CA ALA A 132 -3.58 14.20 8.06
C ALA A 132 -3.14 13.02 7.19
N GLU A 133 -1.88 12.58 7.28
CA GLU A 133 -1.38 11.46 6.47
C GLU A 133 -1.99 10.13 6.91
N SER A 134 -2.14 9.91 8.21
CA SER A 134 -2.76 8.69 8.74
C SER A 134 -4.24 8.62 8.36
N LEU A 135 -4.96 9.74 8.47
CA LEU A 135 -6.37 9.82 8.07
C LEU A 135 -6.56 9.58 6.57
N LYS A 136 -5.65 10.07 5.69
CA LYS A 136 -5.68 9.76 4.26
C LYS A 136 -5.49 8.27 3.98
N LYS A 137 -4.59 7.62 4.69
CA LYS A 137 -4.37 6.17 4.54
C LYS A 137 -5.58 5.36 4.97
N ILE A 138 -6.18 5.71 6.12
CA ILE A 138 -7.38 5.06 6.63
C ILE A 138 -8.57 5.32 5.69
N GLN A 139 -8.77 6.55 5.22
CA GLN A 139 -9.80 6.89 4.24
C GLN A 139 -9.63 6.06 2.95
N LEU A 140 -8.41 5.95 2.43
CA LEU A 140 -8.14 5.13 1.25
C LEU A 140 -8.54 3.66 1.46
N TYR A 141 -8.29 3.11 2.66
CA TYR A 141 -8.70 1.76 3.01
C TYR A 141 -10.23 1.64 3.02
N VAL A 142 -10.92 2.54 3.71
CA VAL A 142 -12.40 2.56 3.80
C VAL A 142 -13.02 2.71 2.41
N ASP A 143 -12.53 3.64 1.59
CA ASP A 143 -13.00 3.86 0.22
C ASP A 143 -12.73 2.68 -0.72
N SER A 144 -11.83 1.79 -0.33
CA SER A 144 -11.48 0.59 -1.11
C SER A 144 -12.34 -0.61 -0.73
N LEU A 145 -12.95 -0.62 0.47
CA LEU A 145 -13.83 -1.69 0.92
C LEU A 145 -15.08 -1.79 0.02
N GLY A 146 -15.49 -3.01 -0.28
CA GLY A 146 -16.71 -3.27 -1.05
C GLY A 146 -16.70 -2.77 -2.49
N LYS A 147 -15.58 -2.24 -3.01
CA LYS A 147 -15.53 -1.66 -4.36
C LYS A 147 -15.53 -2.71 -5.47
N TYR A 148 -14.80 -3.81 -5.26
CA TYR A 148 -14.70 -4.91 -6.22
C TYR A 148 -14.89 -6.29 -5.59
N GLY A 149 -15.15 -6.36 -4.30
CA GLY A 149 -15.34 -7.58 -3.51
C GLY A 149 -15.21 -7.34 -2.02
N ASP A 150 -15.05 -8.39 -1.25
CA ASP A 150 -15.03 -8.36 0.22
C ASP A 150 -13.67 -7.95 0.84
N SER A 151 -12.77 -7.40 0.05
CA SER A 151 -11.46 -6.95 0.51
C SER A 151 -11.09 -5.63 -0.18
N PRO A 152 -10.30 -4.76 0.46
CA PRO A 152 -9.81 -3.54 -0.17
C PRO A 152 -8.67 -3.79 -1.16
N PHE A 153 -8.19 -5.03 -1.30
CA PHE A 153 -7.00 -5.35 -2.07
C PHE A 153 -7.33 -6.10 -3.37
N LEU A 154 -6.64 -5.69 -4.43
CA LEU A 154 -6.67 -6.36 -5.73
C LEU A 154 -5.27 -6.91 -6.03
N TYR A 155 -5.23 -8.07 -6.66
CA TYR A 155 -3.99 -8.69 -7.12
C TYR A 155 -4.16 -9.24 -8.54
N PRO A 156 -3.18 -9.06 -9.45
CA PRO A 156 -3.27 -9.64 -10.78
C PRO A 156 -3.11 -11.16 -10.71
N ILE A 157 -3.98 -11.91 -11.40
CA ILE A 157 -4.07 -13.37 -11.31
C ILE A 157 -2.74 -14.05 -11.65
N TYR A 158 -2.05 -13.53 -12.67
CA TYR A 158 -0.76 -14.07 -13.13
C TYR A 158 0.46 -13.41 -12.45
N GLY A 159 0.24 -12.69 -11.36
CA GLY A 159 1.28 -12.02 -10.60
C GLY A 159 1.60 -10.61 -11.09
N LEU A 160 2.48 -9.93 -10.35
CA LEU A 160 2.82 -8.53 -10.61
C LEU A 160 3.56 -8.30 -11.94
N GLY A 161 4.20 -9.34 -12.51
CA GLY A 161 4.86 -9.28 -13.82
C GLY A 161 3.91 -8.96 -14.98
N GLY A 162 2.62 -9.27 -14.83
CA GLY A 162 1.60 -8.91 -15.81
C GLY A 162 1.41 -7.40 -16.00
N LEU A 163 1.75 -6.58 -14.99
CA LEU A 163 1.69 -5.12 -15.10
C LEU A 163 2.66 -4.56 -16.15
N PRO A 164 3.98 -4.77 -16.03
CA PRO A 164 4.93 -4.28 -17.03
C PRO A 164 4.69 -4.89 -18.41
N GLU A 165 4.29 -6.15 -18.49
CA GLU A 165 3.94 -6.80 -19.76
C GLU A 165 2.77 -6.09 -20.47
N SER A 166 1.71 -5.79 -19.74
CA SER A 166 0.54 -5.10 -20.27
C SER A 166 0.86 -3.67 -20.71
N PHE A 167 1.70 -2.95 -19.95
CA PHE A 167 2.18 -1.63 -20.37
C PHE A 167 3.13 -1.70 -21.55
N SER A 168 3.96 -2.76 -21.66
CA SER A 168 4.79 -3.02 -22.83
C SER A 168 3.93 -3.14 -24.08
N ARG A 169 2.86 -3.92 -24.01
CA ARG A 169 1.91 -4.06 -25.12
C ARG A 169 1.24 -2.74 -25.48
N LEU A 170 0.82 -1.97 -24.49
CA LEU A 170 0.23 -0.65 -24.71
C LEU A 170 1.24 0.32 -25.34
N CYS A 171 2.48 0.32 -24.89
CA CYS A 171 3.57 1.12 -25.44
C CYS A 171 3.83 0.77 -26.90
N ALA A 172 3.86 -0.52 -27.25
CA ALA A 172 4.08 -0.99 -28.63
C ALA A 172 3.00 -0.49 -29.60
N ILE A 173 1.73 -0.41 -29.16
CA ILE A 173 0.62 0.16 -29.94
C ILE A 173 0.89 1.62 -30.31
N HIS A 174 1.59 2.35 -29.46
CA HIS A 174 1.98 3.75 -29.67
C HIS A 174 3.38 3.91 -30.32
N GLY A 175 3.93 2.86 -30.88
CA GLY A 175 5.21 2.87 -31.58
C GLY A 175 6.44 2.79 -30.69
N GLY A 176 6.27 2.46 -29.42
CA GLY A 176 7.40 2.24 -28.50
C GLY A 176 8.10 0.91 -28.76
N THR A 177 9.41 0.88 -28.52
CA THR A 177 10.25 -0.32 -28.67
C THR A 177 10.66 -0.82 -27.29
N TYR A 178 10.52 -2.13 -27.06
CA TYR A 178 11.01 -2.81 -25.88
C TYR A 178 12.19 -3.72 -26.25
N MET A 179 13.28 -3.56 -25.52
CA MET A 179 14.45 -4.43 -25.63
C MET A 179 14.61 -5.19 -24.31
N LEU A 180 14.19 -6.46 -24.29
CA LEU A 180 14.32 -7.32 -23.13
C LEU A 180 15.76 -7.83 -22.99
N ASN A 181 16.15 -8.17 -21.75
CA ASN A 181 17.47 -8.68 -21.41
C ASN A 181 18.63 -7.78 -21.89
N THR A 182 18.38 -6.47 -21.92
CA THR A 182 19.35 -5.45 -22.34
C THR A 182 19.75 -4.63 -21.12
N ARG A 183 21.01 -4.78 -20.71
CA ARG A 183 21.56 -4.04 -19.58
C ARG A 183 21.89 -2.61 -20.01
N VAL A 184 21.51 -1.63 -19.23
CA VAL A 184 21.97 -0.26 -19.36
C VAL A 184 23.21 -0.08 -18.48
N ASP A 185 24.35 0.22 -19.09
CA ASP A 185 25.62 0.32 -18.40
C ASP A 185 25.87 1.76 -17.93
N GLU A 186 25.43 2.78 -18.69
CA GLU A 186 25.71 4.18 -18.40
C GLU A 186 24.59 5.11 -18.88
N ILE A 187 24.36 6.17 -18.13
CA ILE A 187 23.52 7.32 -18.54
C ILE A 187 24.45 8.38 -19.09
N LEU A 188 24.27 8.77 -20.34
CA LEU A 188 25.15 9.69 -21.06
C LEU A 188 24.73 11.14 -20.85
N PHE A 189 25.74 12.01 -20.71
CA PHE A 189 25.57 13.46 -20.59
C PHE A 189 26.32 14.18 -21.70
N ASN A 190 25.77 15.29 -22.13
CA ASN A 190 26.46 16.20 -23.06
C ASN A 190 27.44 17.09 -22.31
N THR A 191 28.18 17.93 -23.08
CA THR A 191 29.16 18.89 -22.53
C THR A 191 28.57 19.95 -21.59
N GLU A 192 27.24 20.15 -21.64
CA GLU A 192 26.51 21.05 -20.75
C GLU A 192 26.00 20.36 -19.47
N GLY A 193 26.28 19.08 -19.28
CA GLY A 193 25.79 18.26 -18.16
C GLY A 193 24.32 17.88 -18.25
N LYS A 194 23.69 17.98 -19.42
CA LYS A 194 22.33 17.52 -19.67
C LYS A 194 22.34 16.08 -20.19
N ILE A 195 21.30 15.31 -19.87
CA ILE A 195 21.13 13.95 -20.36
C ILE A 195 21.09 13.96 -21.89
N SER A 196 21.85 13.07 -22.52
CA SER A 196 21.95 12.90 -23.98
C SER A 196 21.51 11.51 -24.43
N GLY A 197 21.47 10.52 -23.54
CA GLY A 197 21.09 9.16 -23.88
C GLY A 197 21.50 8.12 -22.85
N ILE A 198 21.54 6.88 -23.29
CA ILE A 198 22.00 5.72 -22.51
C ILE A 198 22.95 4.88 -23.35
N LYS A 199 23.82 4.10 -22.69
CA LYS A 199 24.73 3.15 -23.30
C LYS A 199 24.47 1.73 -22.81
N SER A 200 24.54 0.81 -23.74
CA SER A 200 24.42 -0.63 -23.50
C SER A 200 25.46 -1.39 -24.31
N GLY A 201 26.52 -1.87 -23.68
CA GLY A 201 27.67 -2.42 -24.37
C GLY A 201 28.34 -1.41 -25.32
N GLU A 202 28.36 -1.71 -26.62
CA GLU A 202 28.89 -0.78 -27.63
C GLU A 202 27.81 0.11 -28.28
N GLU A 203 26.54 -0.12 -27.95
CA GLU A 203 25.42 0.63 -28.54
C GLU A 203 25.02 1.84 -27.67
N GLU A 204 24.67 2.93 -28.36
CA GLU A 204 24.15 4.14 -27.71
C GLU A 204 22.77 4.49 -28.23
N ALA A 205 21.83 4.74 -27.33
CA ALA A 205 20.51 5.26 -27.64
C ALA A 205 20.42 6.72 -27.19
N LYS A 206 20.22 7.64 -28.15
CA LYS A 206 20.07 9.06 -27.87
C LYS A 206 18.67 9.39 -27.39
N ALA A 207 18.55 10.08 -26.26
CA ALA A 207 17.28 10.52 -25.70
C ALA A 207 17.48 11.79 -24.87
N PRO A 208 16.56 12.77 -24.99
CA PRO A 208 16.62 14.00 -24.20
C PRO A 208 16.10 13.79 -22.76
N LEU A 209 15.43 12.67 -22.50
CA LEU A 209 14.86 12.30 -21.19
C LEU A 209 15.08 10.82 -20.95
N VAL A 210 15.56 10.49 -19.75
CA VAL A 210 15.69 9.11 -19.26
C VAL A 210 14.87 8.96 -17.99
N ILE A 211 13.98 7.99 -17.94
CA ILE A 211 13.22 7.59 -16.75
C ILE A 211 13.70 6.21 -16.34
N CYS A 212 14.26 6.09 -15.16
CA CYS A 212 14.85 4.86 -14.68
C CYS A 212 14.54 4.61 -13.20
N ASP A 213 14.75 3.39 -12.76
CA ASP A 213 14.76 3.02 -11.35
C ASP A 213 15.94 3.72 -10.64
N PRO A 214 15.79 4.17 -9.38
CA PRO A 214 16.87 4.82 -8.64
C PRO A 214 18.16 4.00 -8.52
N THR A 215 18.10 2.67 -8.62
CA THR A 215 19.28 1.78 -8.53
C THR A 215 20.30 2.04 -9.62
N TYR A 216 19.87 2.47 -10.82
CA TYR A 216 20.80 2.87 -11.89
C TYR A 216 21.66 4.08 -11.56
N VAL A 217 21.27 4.86 -10.54
CA VAL A 217 21.99 6.08 -10.10
C VAL A 217 22.71 5.86 -8.77
N LEU A 218 22.33 4.81 -8.02
CA LEU A 218 22.88 4.54 -6.69
C LEU A 218 24.38 4.30 -6.71
N GLU A 219 24.89 3.58 -7.72
CA GLU A 219 26.29 3.23 -7.88
C GLU A 219 27.13 4.32 -8.57
N SER A 220 26.51 5.47 -8.93
CA SER A 220 27.23 6.57 -9.57
C SER A 220 28.19 7.20 -8.56
N THR A 221 29.47 6.93 -8.68
CA THR A 221 30.52 7.41 -7.80
C THR A 221 31.05 8.80 -8.21
N GLY A 222 30.59 9.35 -9.34
CA GLY A 222 31.02 10.65 -9.84
C GLY A 222 30.01 11.31 -10.78
N GLY A 223 30.32 12.54 -11.19
CA GLY A 223 29.49 13.30 -12.13
C GLY A 223 28.22 13.89 -11.53
N VAL A 224 27.26 14.24 -12.40
CA VAL A 224 26.04 14.98 -12.06
C VAL A 224 25.10 14.19 -11.14
N LEU A 225 25.16 12.87 -11.16
CA LEU A 225 24.28 11.98 -10.42
C LEU A 225 24.83 11.55 -9.06
N ALA A 226 26.09 11.84 -8.76
CA ALA A 226 26.73 11.43 -7.51
C ALA A 226 25.95 11.95 -6.28
N GLY A 227 25.63 11.04 -5.34
CA GLY A 227 24.93 11.36 -4.10
C GLY A 227 23.46 11.78 -4.24
N LYS A 228 22.87 11.72 -5.45
CA LYS A 228 21.45 12.05 -5.66
C LYS A 228 20.51 10.98 -5.15
N VAL A 229 20.95 9.73 -5.07
CA VAL A 229 20.19 8.59 -4.57
C VAL A 229 20.95 7.96 -3.41
N ARG A 230 20.23 7.55 -2.39
CA ARG A 230 20.76 6.82 -1.23
C ARG A 230 19.83 5.69 -0.83
N GLU A 231 20.39 4.59 -0.37
CA GLU A 231 19.63 3.52 0.27
C GLU A 231 19.08 4.02 1.61
N THR A 232 17.78 3.85 1.86
CA THR A 232 17.11 4.25 3.11
C THR A 232 16.68 3.07 3.96
N GLY A 233 16.60 1.87 3.38
CA GLY A 233 16.20 0.66 4.07
C GLY A 233 16.10 -0.52 3.13
N LYS A 234 15.80 -1.68 3.70
CA LYS A 234 15.62 -2.95 2.98
C LYS A 234 14.26 -3.54 3.29
N VAL A 235 13.62 -4.13 2.30
CA VAL A 235 12.34 -4.83 2.44
C VAL A 235 12.52 -6.27 1.98
N ILE A 236 12.09 -7.21 2.82
CA ILE A 236 12.01 -8.63 2.47
C ILE A 236 10.54 -8.97 2.29
N ARG A 237 10.19 -9.57 1.15
CA ARG A 237 8.85 -10.06 0.86
C ARG A 237 8.91 -11.56 0.62
N ALA A 238 7.96 -12.29 1.23
CA ALA A 238 7.73 -13.69 0.93
C ALA A 238 6.32 -13.86 0.37
N ILE A 239 6.17 -14.63 -0.70
CA ILE A 239 4.89 -15.09 -1.24
C ILE A 239 4.89 -16.60 -1.03
N CYS A 240 3.97 -17.09 -0.19
CA CYS A 240 3.86 -18.51 0.12
C CYS A 240 2.70 -19.11 -0.66
N ILE A 241 2.99 -20.13 -1.46
CA ILE A 241 1.97 -20.95 -2.13
C ILE A 241 1.85 -22.24 -1.32
N LEU A 242 0.66 -22.47 -0.77
CA LEU A 242 0.39 -23.57 0.12
C LEU A 242 -0.53 -24.59 -0.56
N ASP A 243 -0.41 -25.86 -0.21
CA ASP A 243 -1.25 -26.97 -0.66
C ASP A 243 -2.44 -27.24 0.28
N HIS A 244 -2.57 -26.42 1.31
CA HIS A 244 -3.62 -26.51 2.32
C HIS A 244 -4.07 -25.12 2.77
N PRO A 245 -5.31 -24.93 3.22
CA PRO A 245 -5.78 -23.67 3.76
C PRO A 245 -5.13 -23.35 5.10
N LEU A 246 -4.94 -22.06 5.39
CA LEU A 246 -4.51 -21.64 6.72
C LEU A 246 -5.65 -21.81 7.74
N PRO A 247 -5.35 -22.20 8.98
CA PRO A 247 -6.36 -22.31 10.03
C PRO A 247 -7.09 -20.98 10.28
N ASN A 248 -8.41 -21.05 10.48
CA ASN A 248 -9.28 -19.89 10.77
C ASN A 248 -9.38 -18.84 9.65
N THR A 249 -9.13 -19.21 8.41
CA THR A 249 -9.29 -18.30 7.25
C THR A 249 -10.54 -18.60 6.41
N HIS A 250 -11.41 -19.50 6.87
CA HIS A 250 -12.62 -19.93 6.14
C HIS A 250 -12.31 -20.40 4.70
N ASP A 251 -11.24 -21.19 4.57
CA ASP A 251 -10.74 -21.72 3.29
C ASP A 251 -10.43 -20.64 2.24
N SER A 252 -10.02 -19.46 2.70
CA SER A 252 -9.57 -18.39 1.81
C SER A 252 -8.47 -18.87 0.87
N THR A 253 -8.63 -18.61 -0.41
CA THR A 253 -7.65 -18.98 -1.45
C THR A 253 -6.59 -17.91 -1.68
N SER A 254 -6.78 -16.72 -1.09
CA SER A 254 -5.84 -15.60 -1.15
C SER A 254 -5.98 -14.70 0.08
N CYS A 255 -4.89 -14.41 0.77
CA CYS A 255 -4.86 -13.55 1.97
C CYS A 255 -3.49 -12.86 2.13
#